data_a067dab92434016f7c6f553a0b551996
#
_entry.id   a067dab92434016f7c6f553a0b551996
#
_cell.length_a   1.000
_cell.length_b   1.000
_cell.length_c   1.000
_cell.angle_alpha   90.00
_cell.angle_beta   90.00
_cell.angle_gamma   90.00
#
_symmetry.space_group_name_H-M   'P 1'
#
loop_
_entity.id
_entity.type
_entity.pdbx_description
1 polymer ?
#
loop_
_entity_poly.entity_id
_entity_poly.type
_entity_poly.pdbx_seq_one_letter_code
_entity_poly.pdbx_strand_id
1 'polypeptide(L)'
;MKLLLIADLHYALKQYDWALRVAPEFDVVILAGDLLDNASHVDGRAQIVVVLKYLQRLSTLTALLICSGNHDLDAANPEGEKTARWFGQLRNIGIPADGDSFLAGEMLFTICPWWDGPASRDRVARQLARDAKKPKGQWAWVYHAPPAGSATSWNGRRSYGDEELSKWIAEYKPDFVFSGHVHTAPFCDGGSWIDQIGSTWVFNAGFQIGPEPAFVALDTVAREVLWLSTGRCEHVDLSKPLTKPVQSVEPPAWFRALDRTPDPARG
;
A
#
# COMPACT_ATOMS: atom_id res chain seq x y z
N MET A 1 3.27 4.48 16.47
CA MET A 1 3.47 5.03 15.12
C MET A 1 2.19 4.84 14.34
N LYS A 2 1.72 5.90 13.69
CA LYS A 2 0.51 5.88 12.87
C LYS A 2 0.88 5.71 11.39
N LEU A 3 0.35 4.69 10.73
CA LEU A 3 0.58 4.39 9.33
C LEU A 3 -0.71 4.57 8.53
N LEU A 4 -0.60 5.10 7.32
CA LEU A 4 -1.68 5.18 6.35
C LEU A 4 -1.32 4.36 5.13
N LEU A 5 -2.14 3.35 4.79
CA LEU A 5 -2.03 2.60 3.55
C LEU A 5 -3.10 3.06 2.56
N ILE A 6 -2.66 3.44 1.38
CA ILE A 6 -3.49 3.69 0.19
C ILE A 6 -2.90 2.86 -0.95
N ALA A 7 -3.74 2.35 -1.83
CA ALA A 7 -3.32 1.64 -3.04
C ALA A 7 -4.25 2.00 -4.20
N ASP A 8 -3.86 1.60 -5.41
CA ASP A 8 -4.75 1.64 -6.58
C ASP A 8 -5.33 3.03 -6.86
N LEU A 9 -4.49 4.08 -6.79
CA LEU A 9 -4.93 5.47 -7.04
C LEU A 9 -5.31 5.72 -8.51
N HIS A 10 -4.76 4.94 -9.47
CA HIS A 10 -5.12 4.98 -10.90
C HIS A 10 -5.31 6.40 -11.45
N TYR A 11 -4.32 7.27 -11.16
CA TYR A 11 -4.34 8.67 -11.59
C TYR A 11 -5.57 9.50 -11.13
N ALA A 12 -6.27 9.06 -10.09
CA ALA A 12 -7.42 9.78 -9.51
C ALA A 12 -6.93 11.00 -8.70
N LEU A 13 -6.68 12.14 -9.34
CA LEU A 13 -6.02 13.30 -8.74
C LEU A 13 -6.73 13.81 -7.49
N LYS A 14 -8.05 13.69 -7.39
CA LYS A 14 -8.81 14.04 -6.19
C LYS A 14 -8.42 13.18 -4.98
N GLN A 15 -8.04 11.94 -5.20
CA GLN A 15 -7.56 11.05 -4.13
C GLN A 15 -6.14 11.43 -3.70
N TYR A 16 -5.30 11.93 -4.61
CA TYR A 16 -4.01 12.54 -4.24
C TYR A 16 -4.21 13.83 -3.44
N ASP A 17 -5.19 14.68 -3.79
CA ASP A 17 -5.54 15.86 -3.00
C ASP A 17 -6.01 15.47 -1.60
N TRP A 18 -6.82 14.42 -1.48
CA TRP A 18 -7.22 13.86 -0.20
C TRP A 18 -6.00 13.37 0.60
N ALA A 19 -5.11 12.61 -0.02
CA ALA A 19 -3.90 12.10 0.64
C ALA A 19 -3.02 13.25 1.17
N LEU A 20 -2.83 14.34 0.40
CA LEU A 20 -2.12 15.54 0.86
C LEU A 20 -2.77 16.18 2.10
N ARG A 21 -4.10 16.19 2.16
CA ARG A 21 -4.84 16.79 3.29
C ARG A 21 -4.67 15.99 4.58
N VAL A 22 -4.66 14.66 4.49
CA VAL A 22 -4.63 13.78 5.67
C VAL A 22 -3.21 13.37 6.09
N ALA A 23 -2.24 13.45 5.19
CA ALA A 23 -0.87 13.00 5.44
C ALA A 23 -0.24 13.53 6.75
N PRO A 24 -0.47 14.80 7.19
CA PRO A 24 0.10 15.31 8.43
C PRO A 24 -0.36 14.58 9.71
N GLU A 25 -1.43 13.81 9.66
CA GLU A 25 -1.95 13.03 10.80
C GLU A 25 -1.23 11.68 10.98
N PHE A 26 -0.33 11.32 10.06
CA PHE A 26 0.36 10.04 10.02
C PHE A 26 1.88 10.20 10.02
N ASP A 27 2.56 9.31 10.73
CA ASP A 27 4.02 9.25 10.76
C ASP A 27 4.60 8.71 9.43
N VAL A 28 3.87 7.78 8.79
CA VAL A 28 4.24 7.17 7.51
C VAL A 28 3.01 7.01 6.63
N VAL A 29 3.11 7.43 5.39
CA VAL A 29 2.14 7.13 4.32
C VAL A 29 2.74 6.09 3.37
N ILE A 30 1.99 5.04 3.09
CA ILE A 30 2.35 3.94 2.21
C ILE A 30 1.45 3.98 0.99
N LEU A 31 2.03 4.16 -0.19
CA LEU A 31 1.33 4.02 -1.47
C LEU A 31 1.72 2.67 -2.08
N ALA A 32 0.82 1.70 -1.98
CA ALA A 32 1.09 0.32 -2.37
C ALA A 32 0.75 0.01 -3.83
N GLY A 33 1.28 0.81 -4.76
CA GLY A 33 1.23 0.54 -6.20
C GLY A 33 0.00 1.05 -6.93
N ASP A 34 0.05 0.92 -8.26
CA ASP A 34 -0.94 1.37 -9.24
C ASP A 34 -1.28 2.86 -9.09
N LEU A 35 -0.23 3.69 -9.17
CA LEU A 35 -0.33 5.14 -9.13
C LEU A 35 -0.84 5.71 -10.46
N LEU A 36 -0.51 5.03 -11.57
CA LEU A 36 -0.88 5.42 -12.93
C LEU A 36 -2.12 4.64 -13.40
N ASP A 37 -2.77 5.16 -14.42
CA ASP A 37 -3.91 4.50 -15.07
C ASP A 37 -3.62 4.23 -16.55
N ASN A 38 -3.42 2.95 -16.89
CA ASN A 38 -3.20 2.50 -18.27
C ASN A 38 -4.45 2.59 -19.15
N ALA A 39 -5.64 2.74 -18.57
CA ALA A 39 -6.90 2.92 -19.29
C ALA A 39 -7.26 4.41 -19.50
N SER A 40 -6.49 5.32 -18.94
CA SER A 40 -6.70 6.77 -19.07
C SER A 40 -6.44 7.26 -20.49
N HIS A 41 -7.18 8.28 -20.92
CA HIS A 41 -6.88 9.04 -22.14
C HIS A 41 -5.65 9.95 -21.99
N VAL A 42 -5.14 10.18 -20.79
CA VAL A 42 -3.94 10.96 -20.53
C VAL A 42 -2.73 10.08 -20.75
N ASP A 43 -1.79 10.57 -21.60
CA ASP A 43 -0.53 9.86 -21.86
C ASP A 43 0.21 9.51 -20.55
N GLY A 44 0.76 8.32 -20.45
CA GLY A 44 1.43 7.82 -19.23
C GLY A 44 2.62 8.69 -18.79
N ARG A 45 3.36 9.29 -19.72
CA ARG A 45 4.46 10.22 -19.38
C ARG A 45 3.94 11.51 -18.77
N ALA A 46 2.79 11.99 -19.24
CA ALA A 46 2.13 13.15 -18.64
C ALA A 46 1.61 12.82 -17.24
N GLN A 47 1.03 11.62 -17.06
CA GLN A 47 0.63 11.15 -15.72
C GLN A 47 1.84 11.12 -14.78
N ILE A 48 2.98 10.54 -15.18
CA ILE A 48 4.20 10.47 -14.37
C ILE A 48 4.62 11.89 -13.91
N VAL A 49 4.63 12.88 -14.78
CA VAL A 49 5.02 14.26 -14.42
C VAL A 49 4.09 14.83 -13.35
N VAL A 50 2.79 14.59 -13.46
CA VAL A 50 1.81 15.10 -12.48
C VAL A 50 1.93 14.34 -11.16
N VAL A 51 1.99 13.00 -11.22
CA VAL A 51 2.12 12.16 -10.02
C VAL A 51 3.38 12.49 -9.24
N LEU A 52 4.53 12.64 -9.90
CA LEU A 52 5.79 13.03 -9.25
C LEU A 52 5.66 14.34 -8.44
N LYS A 53 4.90 15.33 -8.93
CA LYS A 53 4.65 16.57 -8.19
C LYS A 53 3.82 16.33 -6.92
N TYR A 54 2.82 15.45 -6.99
CA TYR A 54 2.05 15.06 -5.82
C TYR A 54 2.92 14.33 -4.80
N LEU A 55 3.73 13.36 -5.25
CA LEU A 55 4.62 12.59 -4.38
C LEU A 55 5.67 13.48 -3.70
N GLN A 56 6.24 14.44 -4.44
CA GLN A 56 7.16 15.43 -3.89
C GLN A 56 6.49 16.28 -2.79
N ARG A 57 5.24 16.71 -2.99
CA ARG A 57 4.49 17.45 -1.97
C ARG A 57 4.18 16.57 -0.76
N LEU A 58 3.72 15.32 -0.96
CA LEU A 58 3.45 14.37 0.11
C LEU A 58 4.68 14.12 0.98
N SER A 59 5.85 13.95 0.36
CA SER A 59 7.10 13.68 1.08
C SER A 59 7.59 14.85 1.95
N THR A 60 7.05 16.06 1.76
CA THR A 60 7.33 17.19 2.67
C THR A 60 6.45 17.19 3.92
N LEU A 61 5.39 16.38 3.96
CA LEU A 61 4.41 16.34 5.04
C LEU A 61 4.63 15.18 6.00
N THR A 62 5.13 14.07 5.49
CA THR A 62 5.34 12.83 6.25
C THR A 62 6.36 11.92 5.57
N ALA A 63 6.83 10.87 6.26
CA ALA A 63 7.59 9.83 5.59
C ALA A 63 6.70 9.11 4.57
N LEU A 64 7.14 9.03 3.31
CA LEU A 64 6.39 8.47 2.21
C LEU A 64 7.12 7.25 1.65
N LEU A 65 6.46 6.09 1.61
CA LEU A 65 6.98 4.83 1.06
C LEU A 65 6.12 4.40 -0.13
N ILE A 66 6.76 4.00 -1.23
CA ILE A 66 6.03 3.72 -2.48
C ILE A 66 6.57 2.46 -3.14
N CYS A 67 5.73 1.46 -3.38
CA CYS A 67 6.06 0.38 -4.32
C CYS A 67 5.34 0.56 -5.65
N SER A 68 5.88 -0.01 -6.72
CA SER A 68 5.20 -0.07 -8.01
C SER A 68 4.12 -1.16 -8.02
N GLY A 69 3.04 -0.90 -8.78
CA GLY A 69 2.08 -1.90 -9.22
C GLY A 69 2.22 -2.21 -10.71
N ASN A 70 1.32 -3.04 -11.22
CA ASN A 70 1.35 -3.46 -12.63
C ASN A 70 0.97 -2.34 -13.62
N HIS A 71 0.27 -1.30 -13.17
CA HIS A 71 -0.04 -0.12 -13.99
C HIS A 71 1.11 0.89 -14.06
N ASP A 72 2.13 0.78 -13.21
CA ASP A 72 3.22 1.73 -13.12
C ASP A 72 4.40 1.41 -14.07
N LEU A 73 4.32 0.31 -14.82
CA LEU A 73 5.41 -0.22 -15.63
C LEU A 73 5.56 0.56 -16.95
N ASP A 74 6.66 1.30 -17.10
CA ASP A 74 6.92 2.20 -18.25
C ASP A 74 8.09 1.76 -19.13
N ALA A 75 8.81 0.71 -18.77
CA ALA A 75 10.00 0.25 -19.47
C ALA A 75 10.19 -1.26 -19.35
N ALA A 76 11.14 -1.82 -20.11
CA ALA A 76 11.65 -3.16 -19.92
C ALA A 76 13.08 -3.12 -19.35
N ASN A 77 13.44 -4.14 -18.56
CA ASN A 77 14.80 -4.42 -18.12
C ASN A 77 15.59 -5.18 -19.20
N PRO A 78 16.91 -5.44 -19.02
CA PRO A 78 17.70 -6.17 -20.01
C PRO A 78 17.21 -7.60 -20.27
N GLU A 79 16.49 -8.22 -19.33
CA GLU A 79 15.89 -9.54 -19.45
C GLU A 79 14.54 -9.52 -20.18
N GLY A 80 14.05 -8.33 -20.59
CA GLY A 80 12.79 -8.13 -21.30
C GLY A 80 11.55 -8.03 -20.39
N GLU A 81 11.72 -8.08 -19.09
CA GLU A 81 10.62 -7.95 -18.12
C GLU A 81 10.24 -6.48 -17.92
N LYS A 82 8.96 -6.19 -17.75
CA LYS A 82 8.48 -4.84 -17.50
C LYS A 82 8.88 -4.32 -16.12
N THR A 83 9.19 -3.04 -16.03
CA THR A 83 9.63 -2.37 -14.80
C THR A 83 9.11 -0.94 -14.75
N ALA A 84 8.94 -0.41 -13.54
CA ALA A 84 8.63 1.00 -13.29
C ALA A 84 9.93 1.83 -13.25
N ARG A 85 10.54 2.07 -14.42
CA ARG A 85 11.82 2.79 -14.50
C ARG A 85 11.72 4.23 -13.98
N TRP A 86 10.56 4.87 -14.13
CA TRP A 86 10.35 6.23 -13.64
C TRP A 86 10.47 6.36 -12.11
N PHE A 87 10.34 5.25 -11.36
CA PHE A 87 10.59 5.19 -9.91
C PHE A 87 12.03 5.59 -9.54
N GLY A 88 12.97 5.49 -10.46
CA GLY A 88 14.32 6.03 -10.27
C GLY A 88 14.33 7.53 -9.97
N GLN A 89 13.31 8.29 -10.41
CA GLN A 89 13.19 9.72 -10.10
C GLN A 89 12.80 9.97 -8.64
N LEU A 90 12.09 9.03 -7.99
CA LEU A 90 11.70 9.12 -6.58
C LEU A 90 12.94 9.13 -5.67
N ARG A 91 13.93 8.29 -5.96
CA ARG A 91 15.20 8.27 -5.24
C ARG A 91 15.95 9.60 -5.35
N ASN A 92 15.91 10.25 -6.51
CA ASN A 92 16.56 11.54 -6.73
C ASN A 92 15.97 12.66 -5.85
N ILE A 93 14.72 12.48 -5.39
CA ILE A 93 14.04 13.43 -4.49
C ILE A 93 13.90 12.89 -3.06
N GLY A 94 14.63 11.81 -2.73
CA GLY A 94 14.74 11.28 -1.38
C GLY A 94 13.53 10.45 -0.90
N ILE A 95 12.68 9.97 -1.80
CA ILE A 95 11.53 9.13 -1.47
C ILE A 95 11.94 7.66 -1.58
N PRO A 96 11.89 6.87 -0.48
CA PRO A 96 12.10 5.43 -0.51
C PRO A 96 11.06 4.73 -1.39
N ALA A 97 11.54 3.91 -2.33
CA ALA A 97 10.71 3.24 -3.32
C ALA A 97 11.24 1.84 -3.64
N ASP A 98 10.78 1.25 -4.72
CA ASP A 98 11.13 -0.08 -5.21
C ASP A 98 12.58 -0.50 -4.94
N GLY A 99 12.77 -1.61 -4.23
CA GLY A 99 14.09 -2.14 -3.90
C GLY A 99 14.78 -1.50 -2.69
N ASP A 100 14.20 -0.44 -2.14
CA ASP A 100 14.72 0.24 -0.96
C ASP A 100 14.24 -0.43 0.34
N SER A 101 14.93 -0.11 1.43
CA SER A 101 14.52 -0.45 2.78
C SER A 101 14.55 0.83 3.61
N PHE A 102 13.54 1.03 4.43
CA PHE A 102 13.38 2.21 5.26
C PHE A 102 13.16 1.80 6.72
N LEU A 103 13.87 2.43 7.65
CA LEU A 103 13.71 2.19 9.07
C LEU A 103 13.00 3.40 9.71
N ALA A 104 11.81 3.18 10.25
CA ALA A 104 11.08 4.15 11.04
C ALA A 104 11.00 3.65 12.49
N GLY A 105 11.71 4.30 13.41
CA GLY A 105 11.87 3.77 14.76
C GLY A 105 12.49 2.36 14.73
N GLU A 106 11.78 1.37 15.27
CA GLU A 106 12.20 -0.04 15.26
C GLU A 106 11.56 -0.87 14.13
N MET A 107 10.72 -0.27 13.29
CA MET A 107 10.07 -0.96 12.18
C MET A 107 10.87 -0.81 10.90
N LEU A 108 11.34 -1.94 10.37
CA LEU A 108 11.98 -2.01 9.06
C LEU A 108 10.90 -2.23 7.98
N PHE A 109 10.84 -1.33 7.02
CA PHE A 109 10.03 -1.51 5.81
C PHE A 109 10.92 -2.02 4.67
N THR A 110 10.52 -3.12 4.03
CA THR A 110 11.08 -3.59 2.76
C THR A 110 10.10 -3.26 1.65
N ILE A 111 10.50 -2.40 0.71
CA ILE A 111 9.66 -1.92 -0.38
C ILE A 111 9.98 -2.75 -1.62
N CYS A 112 9.08 -3.67 -1.94
CA CYS A 112 9.27 -4.63 -3.02
C CYS A 112 8.69 -4.08 -4.33
N PRO A 113 9.46 -4.05 -5.44
CA PRO A 113 8.94 -3.70 -6.75
C PRO A 113 7.94 -4.74 -7.24
N TRP A 114 7.03 -4.34 -8.11
CA TRP A 114 6.29 -5.30 -8.92
C TRP A 114 7.28 -6.16 -9.73
N TRP A 115 7.06 -7.47 -9.79
CA TRP A 115 7.84 -8.35 -10.65
C TRP A 115 6.99 -8.89 -11.81
N ASP A 116 7.56 -8.80 -13.02
CA ASP A 116 6.92 -9.20 -14.26
C ASP A 116 7.44 -10.57 -14.76
N GLY A 117 8.53 -11.05 -14.14
CA GLY A 117 9.16 -12.31 -14.52
C GLY A 117 10.20 -12.79 -13.51
N PRO A 118 10.93 -13.90 -13.84
CA PRO A 118 11.82 -14.55 -12.88
C PRO A 118 12.99 -13.69 -12.42
N ALA A 119 13.56 -12.85 -13.28
CA ALA A 119 14.72 -12.03 -12.92
C ALA A 119 14.35 -10.93 -11.91
N SER A 120 13.19 -10.27 -12.10
CA SER A 120 12.69 -9.28 -11.14
C SER A 120 12.26 -9.94 -9.84
N ARG A 121 11.58 -11.09 -9.89
CA ARG A 121 11.24 -11.88 -8.70
C ARG A 121 12.49 -12.27 -7.90
N ASP A 122 13.54 -12.76 -8.55
CA ASP A 122 14.78 -13.15 -7.87
C ASP A 122 15.50 -11.94 -7.24
N ARG A 123 15.32 -10.73 -7.79
CA ARG A 123 15.79 -9.49 -7.14
C ARG A 123 15.06 -9.23 -5.83
N VAL A 124 13.73 -9.42 -5.79
CA VAL A 124 12.94 -9.30 -4.57
C VAL A 124 13.35 -10.37 -3.55
N ALA A 125 13.53 -11.62 -3.96
CA ALA A 125 14.00 -12.69 -3.07
C ALA A 125 15.34 -12.31 -2.40
N ARG A 126 16.30 -11.80 -3.17
CA ARG A 126 17.59 -11.32 -2.62
C ARG A 126 17.43 -10.11 -1.68
N GLN A 127 16.48 -9.21 -1.97
CA GLN A 127 16.16 -8.08 -1.10
C GLN A 127 15.63 -8.56 0.25
N LEU A 128 14.65 -9.47 0.25
CA LEU A 128 14.07 -10.03 1.46
C LEU A 128 15.13 -10.79 2.29
N ALA A 129 15.95 -11.64 1.65
CA ALA A 129 17.04 -12.36 2.32
C ALA A 129 18.11 -11.43 2.94
N ARG A 130 18.39 -10.28 2.31
CA ARG A 130 19.26 -9.23 2.85
C ARG A 130 18.63 -8.57 4.07
N ASP A 131 17.35 -8.18 3.95
CA ASP A 131 16.65 -7.42 4.97
C ASP A 131 16.24 -8.28 6.18
N ALA A 132 16.09 -9.59 5.98
CA ALA A 132 15.90 -10.54 7.07
C ALA A 132 17.03 -10.47 8.11
N LYS A 133 18.26 -10.16 7.68
CA LYS A 133 19.47 -10.08 8.53
C LYS A 133 19.65 -8.73 9.23
N LYS A 134 18.88 -7.71 8.86
CA LYS A 134 18.98 -6.39 9.48
C LYS A 134 18.36 -6.39 10.88
N PRO A 135 18.92 -5.64 11.84
CA PRO A 135 18.30 -5.45 13.15
C PRO A 135 16.97 -4.71 13.00
N LYS A 136 15.94 -5.18 13.67
CA LYS A 136 14.60 -4.61 13.69
C LYS A 136 13.77 -5.15 14.84
N GLY A 137 12.87 -4.32 15.36
CA GLY A 137 11.85 -4.74 16.32
C GLY A 137 10.64 -5.34 15.60
N GLN A 138 10.24 -4.73 14.47
CA GLN A 138 9.16 -5.21 13.60
C GLN A 138 9.60 -5.16 12.14
N TRP A 139 8.98 -6.00 11.30
CA TRP A 139 9.26 -6.05 9.87
C TRP A 139 7.97 -5.91 9.05
N ALA A 140 7.95 -4.91 8.19
CA ALA A 140 6.84 -4.62 7.30
C ALA A 140 7.26 -4.74 5.83
N TRP A 141 6.45 -5.37 5.01
CA TRP A 141 6.65 -5.41 3.57
C TRP A 141 5.61 -4.55 2.87
N VAL A 142 6.04 -3.82 1.88
CA VAL A 142 5.17 -3.07 0.96
C VAL A 142 5.31 -3.72 -0.41
N TYR A 143 4.25 -4.37 -0.87
CA TYR A 143 4.18 -5.01 -2.17
C TYR A 143 2.75 -4.96 -2.71
N HIS A 144 2.61 -4.62 -3.98
CA HIS A 144 1.32 -4.31 -4.56
C HIS A 144 0.33 -5.48 -4.54
N ALA A 145 0.72 -6.70 -4.97
CA ALA A 145 -0.18 -7.85 -4.93
C ALA A 145 -0.27 -8.45 -3.52
N PRO A 146 -1.47 -8.84 -3.05
CA PRO A 146 -1.62 -9.59 -1.80
C PRO A 146 -1.17 -11.04 -1.97
N PRO A 147 -0.89 -11.79 -0.89
CA PRO A 147 -0.51 -13.20 -0.97
C PRO A 147 -1.66 -14.08 -1.45
N ALA A 148 -1.35 -15.09 -2.24
CA ALA A 148 -2.32 -16.08 -2.69
C ALA A 148 -2.94 -16.84 -1.51
N GLY A 149 -4.23 -17.17 -1.63
CA GLY A 149 -4.98 -17.90 -0.61
C GLY A 149 -5.47 -17.04 0.57
N SER A 150 -5.05 -15.78 0.65
CA SER A 150 -5.58 -14.83 1.62
C SER A 150 -6.93 -14.27 1.19
N ALA A 151 -7.78 -13.92 2.14
CA ALA A 151 -9.03 -13.20 1.87
C ALA A 151 -8.78 -11.82 1.21
N THR A 152 -7.60 -11.23 1.41
CA THR A 152 -7.20 -9.97 0.76
C THR A 152 -6.93 -10.12 -0.74
N SER A 153 -6.79 -11.34 -1.23
CA SER A 153 -6.58 -11.67 -2.65
C SER A 153 -7.84 -12.16 -3.37
N TRP A 154 -8.95 -12.30 -2.66
CA TRP A 154 -10.21 -12.83 -3.20
C TRP A 154 -11.03 -11.72 -3.88
N ASN A 155 -11.47 -11.93 -5.12
CA ASN A 155 -12.23 -10.94 -5.88
C ASN A 155 -13.74 -11.29 -6.03
N GLY A 156 -14.24 -12.24 -5.23
CA GLY A 156 -15.61 -12.74 -5.33
C GLY A 156 -15.78 -13.96 -6.25
N ARG A 157 -14.72 -14.32 -7.01
CA ARG A 157 -14.75 -15.47 -7.94
C ARG A 157 -13.50 -16.36 -7.83
N ARG A 158 -12.33 -15.76 -7.71
CA ARG A 158 -11.05 -16.45 -7.58
C ARG A 158 -10.04 -15.60 -6.80
N SER A 159 -8.98 -16.22 -6.31
CA SER A 159 -7.83 -15.54 -5.74
C SER A 159 -6.95 -14.96 -6.86
N TYR A 160 -6.54 -13.71 -6.72
CA TYR A 160 -5.58 -13.00 -7.57
C TYR A 160 -4.30 -12.65 -6.78
N GLY A 161 -4.01 -13.45 -5.78
CA GLY A 161 -2.82 -13.25 -4.96
C GLY A 161 -1.56 -13.84 -5.59
N ASP A 162 -0.43 -13.44 -5.03
CA ASP A 162 0.89 -13.88 -5.43
C ASP A 162 1.33 -15.11 -4.62
N GLU A 163 1.65 -16.20 -5.30
CA GLU A 163 2.06 -17.47 -4.68
C GLU A 163 3.46 -17.39 -4.08
N GLU A 164 4.39 -16.69 -4.73
CA GLU A 164 5.75 -16.53 -4.20
C GLU A 164 5.77 -15.67 -2.93
N LEU A 165 4.95 -14.62 -2.90
CA LEU A 165 4.77 -13.81 -1.69
C LEU A 165 4.27 -14.68 -0.53
N SER A 166 3.31 -15.59 -0.77
CA SER A 166 2.81 -16.51 0.26
C SER A 166 3.90 -17.42 0.80
N LYS A 167 4.78 -17.94 -0.06
CA LYS A 167 5.94 -18.75 0.34
C LYS A 167 6.92 -17.95 1.18
N TRP A 168 7.24 -16.72 0.77
CA TRP A 168 8.15 -15.85 1.52
C TRP A 168 7.56 -15.42 2.87
N ILE A 169 6.24 -15.17 2.96
CA ILE A 169 5.59 -14.91 4.25
C ILE A 169 5.75 -16.11 5.19
N ALA A 170 5.56 -17.33 4.69
CA ALA A 170 5.74 -18.54 5.50
C ALA A 170 7.19 -18.74 5.97
N GLU A 171 8.17 -18.37 5.13
CA GLU A 171 9.60 -18.46 5.43
C GLU A 171 10.07 -17.38 6.40
N TYR A 172 9.80 -16.10 6.08
CA TYR A 172 10.38 -14.96 6.80
C TYR A 172 9.52 -14.38 7.91
N LYS A 173 8.21 -14.63 7.89
CA LYS A 173 7.22 -14.23 8.90
C LYS A 173 7.31 -12.74 9.25
N PRO A 174 7.18 -11.81 8.29
CA PRO A 174 7.08 -10.40 8.61
C PRO A 174 5.89 -10.13 9.53
N ASP A 175 5.93 -9.04 10.29
CA ASP A 175 4.78 -8.65 11.11
C ASP A 175 3.62 -8.13 10.26
N PHE A 176 3.95 -7.39 9.19
CA PHE A 176 2.96 -6.72 8.35
C PHE A 176 3.27 -6.87 6.86
N VAL A 177 2.22 -7.02 6.04
CA VAL A 177 2.27 -6.91 4.58
C VAL A 177 1.19 -5.92 4.13
N PHE A 178 1.61 -4.87 3.45
CA PHE A 178 0.76 -3.81 2.91
C PHE A 178 0.63 -3.96 1.41
N SER A 179 -0.61 -4.13 0.91
CA SER A 179 -0.90 -4.38 -0.50
C SER A 179 -2.14 -3.66 -1.02
N GLY A 180 -2.41 -3.82 -2.31
CA GLY A 180 -3.56 -3.35 -3.07
C GLY A 180 -3.98 -4.38 -4.13
N HIS A 181 -4.02 -4.00 -5.40
CA HIS A 181 -4.20 -4.83 -6.60
C HIS A 181 -5.57 -5.50 -6.72
N VAL A 182 -6.08 -6.14 -5.70
CA VAL A 182 -7.39 -6.80 -5.74
C VAL A 182 -8.46 -5.83 -5.24
N HIS A 183 -8.88 -4.95 -6.14
CA HIS A 183 -9.78 -3.82 -5.89
C HIS A 183 -11.02 -4.18 -5.09
N THR A 184 -11.59 -5.35 -5.36
CA THR A 184 -12.90 -5.76 -4.82
C THR A 184 -12.79 -6.59 -3.54
N ALA A 185 -11.61 -7.01 -3.13
CA ALA A 185 -11.45 -7.88 -1.96
C ALA A 185 -12.13 -7.34 -0.69
N PRO A 186 -12.01 -6.04 -0.34
CA PRO A 186 -12.71 -5.50 0.83
C PRO A 186 -14.23 -5.41 0.69
N PHE A 187 -14.76 -5.56 -0.52
CA PHE A 187 -16.15 -5.24 -0.85
C PHE A 187 -17.00 -6.46 -1.23
N CYS A 188 -16.41 -7.63 -1.39
CA CYS A 188 -17.11 -8.83 -1.85
C CYS A 188 -17.20 -9.92 -0.79
N ASP A 189 -18.19 -10.79 -0.93
CA ASP A 189 -18.37 -11.94 -0.05
C ASP A 189 -17.16 -12.88 -0.12
N GLY A 190 -16.67 -13.29 1.04
CA GLY A 190 -15.46 -14.12 1.17
C GLY A 190 -14.14 -13.36 1.04
N GLY A 191 -14.17 -12.09 0.61
CA GLY A 191 -13.01 -11.20 0.60
C GLY A 191 -12.88 -10.39 1.89
N SER A 192 -11.76 -9.70 2.04
CA SER A 192 -11.50 -8.84 3.20
C SER A 192 -10.38 -7.85 2.90
N TRP A 193 -10.38 -6.71 3.59
CA TRP A 193 -9.27 -5.76 3.60
C TRP A 193 -8.12 -6.20 4.52
N ILE A 194 -8.36 -7.19 5.40
CA ILE A 194 -7.39 -7.72 6.36
C ILE A 194 -7.46 -9.24 6.41
N ASP A 195 -6.30 -9.85 6.58
CA ASP A 195 -6.18 -11.26 6.88
C ASP A 195 -4.98 -11.53 7.80
N GLN A 196 -4.89 -12.76 8.35
CA GLN A 196 -3.77 -13.17 9.17
C GLN A 196 -3.23 -14.52 8.68
N ILE A 197 -1.96 -14.54 8.28
CA ILE A 197 -1.24 -15.74 7.82
C ILE A 197 -0.18 -16.08 8.87
N GLY A 198 -0.45 -17.07 9.71
CA GLY A 198 0.40 -17.35 10.86
C GLY A 198 0.46 -16.14 11.81
N SER A 199 1.65 -15.55 12.00
CA SER A 199 1.82 -14.31 12.79
C SER A 199 1.74 -13.03 11.96
N THR A 200 1.66 -13.13 10.64
CA THR A 200 1.72 -11.99 9.72
C THR A 200 0.34 -11.39 9.47
N TRP A 201 0.19 -10.11 9.70
CA TRP A 201 -1.00 -9.34 9.30
C TRP A 201 -0.86 -8.85 7.87
N VAL A 202 -1.87 -9.11 7.05
CA VAL A 202 -1.92 -8.75 5.64
C VAL A 202 -3.05 -7.77 5.39
N PHE A 203 -2.77 -6.69 4.68
CA PHE A 203 -3.74 -5.63 4.39
C PHE A 203 -3.85 -5.39 2.88
N ASN A 204 -5.07 -5.12 2.44
CA ASN A 204 -5.38 -4.62 1.10
C ASN A 204 -6.43 -3.51 1.24
N ALA A 205 -6.05 -2.28 0.92
CA ALA A 205 -6.95 -1.14 1.05
C ALA A 205 -8.18 -1.25 0.13
N GLY A 206 -8.04 -1.92 -1.02
CA GLY A 206 -9.03 -1.96 -2.07
C GLY A 206 -9.09 -0.65 -2.86
N PHE A 207 -9.99 -0.60 -3.83
CA PHE A 207 -10.20 0.56 -4.68
C PHE A 207 -11.66 1.03 -4.63
N GLN A 208 -11.87 2.33 -4.57
CA GLN A 208 -13.18 2.94 -4.74
C GLN A 208 -13.14 4.15 -5.65
N ILE A 209 -14.23 4.40 -6.36
CA ILE A 209 -14.42 5.60 -7.16
C ILE A 209 -14.86 6.74 -6.25
N GLY A 210 -14.28 7.92 -6.43
CA GLY A 210 -14.65 9.11 -5.67
C GLY A 210 -13.45 9.99 -5.32
N PRO A 211 -13.68 11.08 -4.58
CA PRO A 211 -12.61 11.98 -4.18
C PRO A 211 -11.74 11.42 -3.04
N GLU A 212 -12.25 10.45 -2.32
CA GLU A 212 -11.56 9.78 -1.21
C GLU A 212 -11.19 8.36 -1.60
N PRO A 213 -9.97 7.88 -1.36
CA PRO A 213 -9.61 6.48 -1.55
C PRO A 213 -10.23 5.60 -0.45
N ALA A 214 -10.37 4.31 -0.67
CA ALA A 214 -10.39 3.37 0.42
C ALA A 214 -9.00 3.30 1.04
N PHE A 215 -8.89 3.17 2.36
CA PHE A 215 -7.61 3.20 3.03
C PHE A 215 -7.59 2.40 4.34
N VAL A 216 -6.39 2.05 4.79
CA VAL A 216 -6.15 1.43 6.09
C VAL A 216 -5.34 2.40 6.95
N ALA A 217 -5.80 2.66 8.18
CA ALA A 217 -5.08 3.42 9.19
C ALA A 217 -4.68 2.49 10.35
N LEU A 218 -3.38 2.33 10.58
CA LEU A 218 -2.82 1.47 11.61
C LEU A 218 -2.10 2.28 12.68
N ASP A 219 -2.46 2.09 13.95
CA ASP A 219 -1.65 2.53 15.08
C ASP A 219 -0.90 1.32 15.67
N THR A 220 0.43 1.31 15.45
CA THR A 220 1.29 0.20 15.90
C THR A 220 1.47 0.18 17.43
N VAL A 221 1.29 1.31 18.10
CA VAL A 221 1.40 1.42 19.57
C VAL A 221 0.13 0.92 20.24
N ALA A 222 -1.02 1.43 19.78
CA ALA A 222 -2.33 0.96 20.24
C ALA A 222 -2.63 -0.48 19.79
N ARG A 223 -1.94 -0.96 18.73
CA ARG A 223 -2.21 -2.23 18.04
C ARG A 223 -3.63 -2.30 17.50
N GLU A 224 -4.09 -1.19 16.97
CA GLU A 224 -5.42 -1.03 16.38
C GLU A 224 -5.33 -0.66 14.93
N VAL A 225 -6.21 -1.21 14.11
CA VAL A 225 -6.30 -0.91 12.69
C VAL A 225 -7.74 -0.63 12.28
N LEU A 226 -7.89 0.40 11.48
CA LEU A 226 -9.16 0.81 10.88
C LEU A 226 -9.05 0.68 9.37
N TRP A 227 -10.11 0.20 8.74
CA TRP A 227 -10.32 0.34 7.31
C TRP A 227 -11.52 1.23 7.07
N LEU A 228 -11.35 2.19 6.17
CA LEU A 228 -12.38 3.15 5.81
C LEU A 228 -12.61 3.17 4.30
N SER A 229 -13.88 3.24 3.94
CA SER A 229 -14.35 3.48 2.58
C SER A 229 -15.63 4.31 2.65
N THR A 230 -16.19 4.70 1.51
CA THR A 230 -17.45 5.46 1.47
C THR A 230 -18.55 4.72 2.23
N GLY A 231 -18.96 5.28 3.36
CA GLY A 231 -20.07 4.76 4.18
C GLY A 231 -19.73 3.53 5.03
N ARG A 232 -18.47 3.08 5.08
CA ARG A 232 -18.03 1.93 5.90
C ARG A 232 -16.77 2.27 6.68
N CYS A 233 -16.77 1.89 7.96
CA CYS A 233 -15.59 1.88 8.80
C CYS A 233 -15.56 0.55 9.56
N GLU A 234 -14.46 -0.16 9.48
CA GLU A 234 -14.24 -1.43 10.18
C GLU A 234 -13.00 -1.35 11.06
N HIS A 235 -13.02 -2.05 12.20
CA HIS A 235 -11.98 -1.99 13.20
C HIS A 235 -11.51 -3.38 13.61
N VAL A 236 -10.20 -3.54 13.79
CA VAL A 236 -9.57 -4.76 14.33
C VAL A 236 -8.54 -4.40 15.39
N ASP A 237 -8.62 -5.07 16.52
CA ASP A 237 -7.62 -5.07 17.59
C ASP A 237 -6.57 -6.15 17.28
N LEU A 238 -5.37 -5.76 16.88
CA LEU A 238 -4.27 -6.66 16.49
C LEU A 238 -3.63 -7.40 17.69
N SER A 239 -4.06 -7.10 18.92
CA SER A 239 -3.65 -7.86 20.10
C SER A 239 -4.44 -9.15 20.28
N LYS A 240 -5.51 -9.33 19.51
CA LYS A 240 -6.43 -10.47 19.55
C LYS A 240 -6.38 -11.26 18.25
N PRO A 241 -6.76 -12.54 18.26
CA PRO A 241 -6.96 -13.31 17.03
C PRO A 241 -7.99 -12.63 16.11
N LEU A 242 -7.74 -12.65 14.81
CA LEU A 242 -8.66 -12.12 13.83
C LEU A 242 -9.98 -12.91 13.84
N THR A 243 -11.07 -12.20 14.01
CA THR A 243 -12.43 -12.75 13.88
C THR A 243 -13.11 -12.17 12.64
N LYS A 244 -13.80 -13.01 11.89
CA LYS A 244 -14.57 -12.60 10.69
C LYS A 244 -16.06 -12.96 10.90
N PRO A 245 -16.99 -12.12 10.40
CA PRO A 245 -16.76 -10.85 9.71
C PRO A 245 -16.16 -9.79 10.66
N VAL A 246 -15.40 -8.84 10.05
CA VAL A 246 -14.84 -7.72 10.81
C VAL A 246 -15.97 -6.78 11.25
N GLN A 247 -15.85 -6.25 12.46
CA GLN A 247 -16.87 -5.37 13.02
C GLN A 247 -16.89 -4.00 12.35
N SER A 248 -18.08 -3.58 11.92
CA SER A 248 -18.33 -2.18 11.54
C SER A 248 -18.41 -1.31 12.79
N VAL A 249 -17.80 -0.14 12.72
CA VAL A 249 -17.77 0.86 13.79
C VAL A 249 -18.09 2.24 13.23
N GLU A 250 -18.44 3.18 14.12
CA GLU A 250 -18.50 4.59 13.74
C GLU A 250 -17.09 5.15 13.45
N PRO A 251 -16.90 5.93 12.40
CA PRO A 251 -15.62 6.56 12.12
C PRO A 251 -15.13 7.39 13.31
N PRO A 252 -13.86 7.30 13.68
CA PRO A 252 -13.31 8.01 14.82
C PRO A 252 -13.39 9.54 14.64
N ALA A 253 -13.39 10.25 15.75
CA ALA A 253 -13.58 11.72 15.77
C ALA A 253 -12.52 12.45 14.92
N TRP A 254 -11.27 11.98 14.95
CA TRP A 254 -10.19 12.58 14.17
C TRP A 254 -10.46 12.49 12.66
N PHE A 255 -11.01 11.36 12.17
CA PHE A 255 -11.35 11.20 10.76
C PHE A 255 -12.50 12.13 10.37
N ARG A 256 -13.56 12.18 11.19
CA ARG A 256 -14.68 13.11 10.98
C ARG A 256 -14.24 14.58 11.00
N ALA A 257 -13.16 14.90 11.71
CA ALA A 257 -12.58 16.26 11.71
C ALA A 257 -11.84 16.57 10.40
N LEU A 258 -11.16 15.59 9.79
CA LEU A 258 -10.48 15.75 8.48
C LEU A 258 -11.45 16.10 7.35
N ASP A 259 -12.65 15.52 7.38
CA ASP A 259 -13.70 15.79 6.39
C ASP A 259 -14.24 17.24 6.44
N ARG A 260 -14.03 17.95 7.56
CA ARG A 260 -14.46 19.33 7.78
C ARG A 260 -13.38 20.38 7.50
N THR A 261 -12.16 19.96 7.18
CA THR A 261 -11.06 20.90 6.93
C THR A 261 -11.24 21.51 5.53
N PRO A 262 -11.23 22.85 5.39
CA PRO A 262 -11.31 23.49 4.08
C PRO A 262 -10.16 23.03 3.19
N ASP A 263 -10.45 22.78 1.92
CA ASP A 263 -9.45 22.47 0.91
C ASP A 263 -8.46 23.64 0.80
N PRO A 264 -7.18 23.46 1.17
CA PRO A 264 -6.19 24.53 1.10
C PRO A 264 -5.90 25.02 -0.33
N ALA A 265 -6.42 24.30 -1.37
CA ALA A 265 -6.32 24.72 -2.75
C ALA A 265 -7.44 25.68 -3.21
N ARG A 266 -8.39 26.01 -2.34
CA ARG A 266 -9.50 26.95 -2.61
C ARG A 266 -9.29 28.33 -2.00
N GLY A 267 -8.11 28.64 -1.48
CA GLY A 267 -7.68 29.94 -0.99
C GLY A 267 -6.81 30.70 -2.00
#